data_ec92d40020752da7c44d95d62238ccda
#
_entry.id   ec92d40020752da7c44d95d62238ccda
#
_cell.length_a   1.000
_cell.length_b   1.000
_cell.length_c   1.000
_cell.angle_alpha   90.00
_cell.angle_beta   90.00
_cell.angle_gamma   90.00
#
_symmetry.space_group_name_H-M   'P 1'
#
loop_
_entity.id
_entity.type
_entity.pdbx_description
1 polymer ?
#
loop_
_entity_poly.entity_id
_entity_poly.type
_entity_poly.pdbx_seq_one_letter_code
_entity_poly.pdbx_strand_id
1 'polypeptide(L)'
;GHDLDSIHTQVANSKRVSLNQNIDLHTTRIAKPQSGEVPVDGTPTHAQVIGWMYIPKIESGWKSAIQQGTDQIVLDNQGIGHYEQTVMPGAVGNSAYAGHRTGGDLGYIDRLQTGDAIVIQTAEHWYVYKMTEGWVTTPTDVSVLNNDGANPDSRELTLTTCHPMSVWADQSIKHRYIVRAQFSYWANVSDGIPAELSTANGNVVQKTAYKWQKTVRTVSAYAPASMMFAVILLVAWMVMNVLCRLLWRG
;
A
#
# COMPACT_ATOMS: atom_id res chain seq x y z
N GLY A 1 -14.83 20.25 18.72
CA GLY A 1 -15.61 19.14 18.14
C GLY A 1 -16.00 19.33 16.68
N HIS A 2 -16.12 20.57 16.21
CA HIS A 2 -16.60 20.85 14.86
C HIS A 2 -15.59 20.50 13.74
N ASP A 3 -14.31 20.47 14.03
CA ASP A 3 -13.27 20.30 13.01
C ASP A 3 -13.08 18.83 12.61
N LEU A 4 -13.18 17.92 13.56
CA LEU A 4 -12.99 16.49 13.32
C LEU A 4 -14.11 15.87 12.46
N ASP A 5 -15.36 16.26 12.69
CA ASP A 5 -16.49 15.77 11.92
C ASP A 5 -16.46 16.28 10.47
N SER A 6 -15.96 17.50 10.25
CA SER A 6 -15.78 18.08 8.91
C SER A 6 -14.70 17.36 8.14
N ILE A 7 -13.57 17.03 8.78
CA ILE A 7 -12.47 16.27 8.18
C ILE A 7 -12.92 14.84 7.83
N HIS A 8 -13.60 14.14 8.73
CA HIS A 8 -14.15 12.81 8.45
C HIS A 8 -15.12 12.82 7.27
N THR A 9 -15.96 13.84 7.17
CA THR A 9 -16.91 14.00 6.07
C THR A 9 -16.19 14.29 4.76
N GLN A 10 -15.17 15.15 4.77
CA GLN A 10 -14.36 15.44 3.57
C GLN A 10 -13.63 14.20 3.07
N VAL A 11 -12.98 13.44 3.96
CA VAL A 11 -12.28 12.20 3.61
C VAL A 11 -13.26 11.15 3.06
N ALA A 12 -14.43 10.99 3.66
CA ALA A 12 -15.46 10.07 3.18
C ALA A 12 -16.00 10.48 1.80
N ASN A 13 -16.22 11.78 1.57
CA ASN A 13 -16.67 12.30 0.29
C ASN A 13 -15.59 12.21 -0.79
N SER A 14 -14.34 12.50 -0.46
CA SER A 14 -13.20 12.36 -1.36
C SER A 14 -12.99 10.90 -1.78
N LYS A 15 -13.15 9.94 -0.85
CA LYS A 15 -13.16 8.50 -1.18
C LYS A 15 -14.30 8.13 -2.14
N ARG A 16 -15.50 8.71 -1.97
CA ARG A 16 -16.62 8.47 -2.89
C ARG A 16 -16.36 9.00 -4.29
N VAL A 17 -15.80 10.19 -4.41
CA VAL A 17 -15.47 10.79 -5.71
C VAL A 17 -14.41 9.97 -6.44
N SER A 18 -13.37 9.51 -5.74
CA SER A 18 -12.30 8.71 -6.37
C SER A 18 -12.70 7.25 -6.63
N LEU A 19 -13.68 6.70 -5.91
CA LEU A 19 -14.25 5.39 -6.22
C LEU A 19 -14.97 5.37 -7.58
N ASN A 20 -15.48 6.52 -8.03
CA ASN A 20 -16.11 6.64 -9.35
C ASN A 20 -15.09 6.71 -10.50
N GLN A 21 -13.79 6.89 -10.23
CA GLN A 21 -12.72 6.76 -11.22
C GLN A 21 -12.20 5.32 -11.30
N ASN A 22 -13.12 4.37 -11.42
CA ASN A 22 -12.78 2.97 -11.49
C ASN A 22 -12.16 2.66 -12.86
N ILE A 23 -10.82 2.68 -12.93
CA ILE A 23 -10.11 2.24 -14.12
C ILE A 23 -10.20 0.72 -14.19
N ASP A 24 -10.67 0.23 -15.32
CA ASP A 24 -10.71 -1.19 -15.62
C ASP A 24 -9.29 -1.72 -15.83
N LEU A 25 -8.72 -2.35 -14.79
CA LEU A 25 -7.41 -3.01 -14.87
C LEU A 25 -7.42 -4.25 -15.78
N HIS A 26 -8.59 -4.66 -16.29
CA HIS A 26 -8.71 -5.72 -17.29
C HIS A 26 -8.56 -5.20 -18.73
N THR A 27 -8.41 -3.88 -18.90
CA THR A 27 -8.15 -3.32 -20.23
C THR A 27 -6.85 -3.88 -20.82
N THR A 28 -6.87 -4.13 -22.10
CA THR A 28 -5.68 -4.54 -22.86
C THR A 28 -4.87 -3.34 -23.37
N ARG A 29 -5.36 -2.12 -23.16
CA ARG A 29 -4.65 -0.90 -23.57
C ARG A 29 -3.54 -0.59 -22.59
N ILE A 30 -2.30 -0.69 -23.07
CA ILE A 30 -1.12 -0.34 -22.30
C ILE A 30 -0.74 1.10 -22.59
N ALA A 31 -0.74 1.92 -21.54
CA ALA A 31 -0.26 3.29 -21.62
C ALA A 31 1.25 3.31 -21.91
N LYS A 32 1.65 4.08 -22.90
CA LYS A 32 3.06 4.19 -23.28
C LYS A 32 3.75 5.24 -22.41
N PRO A 33 5.01 4.98 -22.01
CA PRO A 33 5.84 6.02 -21.39
C PRO A 33 5.87 7.28 -22.23
N GLN A 34 5.68 8.41 -21.58
CA GLN A 34 5.77 9.72 -22.23
C GLN A 34 7.17 10.29 -22.07
N SER A 35 7.55 11.16 -23.01
CA SER A 35 8.79 11.94 -22.99
C SER A 35 8.49 13.40 -22.69
N GLY A 36 9.52 14.15 -22.30
CA GLY A 36 9.40 15.58 -22.00
C GLY A 36 9.27 15.86 -20.49
N GLU A 37 8.77 17.03 -20.18
CA GLU A 37 8.59 17.46 -18.80
C GLU A 37 7.58 16.58 -18.07
N VAL A 38 7.94 16.16 -16.87
CA VAL A 38 7.05 15.33 -16.04
C VAL A 38 5.98 16.25 -15.43
N PRO A 39 4.70 15.99 -15.68
CA PRO A 39 3.63 16.77 -15.08
C PRO A 39 3.59 16.57 -13.56
N VAL A 40 3.12 17.59 -12.85
CA VAL A 40 2.88 17.52 -11.39
C VAL A 40 1.44 17.95 -11.14
N ASP A 41 0.62 17.02 -10.65
CA ASP A 41 -0.80 17.24 -10.50
C ASP A 41 -1.12 17.89 -9.15
N GLY A 42 -1.61 19.14 -9.22
CA GLY A 42 -2.31 19.83 -8.15
C GLY A 42 -1.52 20.10 -6.86
N THR A 43 -2.19 20.80 -5.97
CA THR A 43 -1.77 21.05 -4.57
C THR A 43 -2.94 20.65 -3.68
N PRO A 44 -3.01 19.41 -3.21
CA PRO A 44 -4.15 18.93 -2.43
C PRO A 44 -4.19 19.59 -1.06
N THR A 45 -5.38 19.83 -0.56
CA THR A 45 -5.61 20.23 0.83
C THR A 45 -5.55 19.00 1.74
N HIS A 46 -5.36 19.24 3.05
CA HIS A 46 -5.36 18.19 4.07
C HIS A 46 -6.57 17.23 3.93
N ALA A 47 -6.33 15.94 4.08
CA ALA A 47 -7.27 14.83 3.92
C ALA A 47 -7.89 14.67 2.51
N GLN A 48 -7.54 15.51 1.55
CA GLN A 48 -7.99 15.34 0.18
C GLN A 48 -7.37 14.10 -0.46
N VAL A 49 -8.17 13.34 -1.22
CA VAL A 49 -7.66 12.21 -2.00
C VAL A 49 -6.86 12.73 -3.20
N ILE A 50 -5.60 12.30 -3.27
CA ILE A 50 -4.66 12.62 -4.35
C ILE A 50 -4.86 11.66 -5.52
N GLY A 51 -5.08 10.37 -5.20
CA GLY A 51 -5.15 9.31 -6.19
C GLY A 51 -5.05 7.92 -5.58
N TRP A 52 -4.44 6.99 -6.30
CA TRP A 52 -4.30 5.60 -5.92
C TRP A 52 -2.85 5.13 -6.03
N MET A 53 -2.42 4.31 -5.10
CA MET A 53 -1.16 3.58 -5.18
C MET A 53 -1.43 2.12 -5.52
N TYR A 54 -0.62 1.57 -6.42
CA TYR A 54 -0.64 0.16 -6.83
C TYR A 54 0.75 -0.42 -6.61
N ILE A 55 0.81 -1.60 -5.99
CA ILE A 55 2.06 -2.36 -5.80
C ILE A 55 1.79 -3.81 -6.25
N PRO A 56 2.01 -4.14 -7.52
CA PRO A 56 1.65 -5.45 -8.08
C PRO A 56 2.32 -6.63 -7.39
N LYS A 57 3.50 -6.42 -6.80
CA LYS A 57 4.25 -7.44 -6.05
C LYS A 57 3.53 -7.89 -4.79
N ILE A 58 2.78 -7.01 -4.12
CA ILE A 58 2.01 -7.38 -2.95
C ILE A 58 0.87 -8.32 -3.36
N GLU A 59 0.07 -7.89 -4.32
CA GLU A 59 -1.03 -8.66 -4.91
C GLU A 59 -1.40 -8.06 -6.28
N SER A 60 -1.76 -8.92 -7.25
CA SER A 60 -2.34 -8.43 -8.50
C SER A 60 -3.65 -7.68 -8.22
N GLY A 61 -3.72 -6.44 -8.64
CA GLY A 61 -4.86 -5.56 -8.39
C GLY A 61 -4.90 -4.92 -6.99
N TRP A 62 -3.83 -5.11 -6.15
CA TRP A 62 -3.72 -4.38 -4.90
C TRP A 62 -3.65 -2.88 -5.19
N LYS A 63 -4.52 -2.15 -4.51
CA LYS A 63 -4.54 -0.68 -4.55
C LYS A 63 -4.96 -0.10 -3.21
N SER A 64 -4.43 1.06 -2.88
CA SER A 64 -4.84 1.85 -1.72
C SER A 64 -4.99 3.32 -2.11
N ALA A 65 -6.01 3.98 -1.57
CA ALA A 65 -6.19 5.41 -1.79
C ALA A 65 -5.06 6.20 -1.13
N ILE A 66 -4.60 7.25 -1.80
CA ILE A 66 -3.64 8.20 -1.26
C ILE A 66 -4.39 9.46 -0.83
N GLN A 67 -4.15 9.91 0.39
CA GLN A 67 -4.73 11.12 0.97
C GLN A 67 -3.61 12.06 1.41
N GLN A 68 -3.87 13.36 1.38
CA GLN A 68 -2.92 14.36 1.88
C GLN A 68 -2.91 14.37 3.42
N GLY A 69 -1.72 14.29 4.02
CA GLY A 69 -1.53 14.22 5.46
C GLY A 69 -1.18 12.82 5.96
N THR A 70 -0.55 12.76 7.14
CA THR A 70 -0.10 11.50 7.76
C THR A 70 -0.49 11.42 9.24
N ASP A 71 -1.42 12.25 9.67
CA ASP A 71 -1.99 12.16 11.00
C ASP A 71 -2.90 10.94 11.17
N GLN A 72 -3.25 10.64 12.40
CA GLN A 72 -4.02 9.46 12.73
C GLN A 72 -5.38 9.41 12.04
N ILE A 73 -6.04 10.56 11.85
CA ILE A 73 -7.36 10.62 11.20
C ILE A 73 -7.26 10.16 9.75
N VAL A 74 -6.24 10.63 9.03
CA VAL A 74 -5.99 10.24 7.64
C VAL A 74 -5.63 8.76 7.56
N LEU A 75 -4.71 8.29 8.40
CA LEU A 75 -4.20 6.91 8.34
C LEU A 75 -5.25 5.88 8.79
N ASP A 76 -6.03 6.17 9.85
CA ASP A 76 -7.06 5.25 10.36
C ASP A 76 -8.26 5.11 9.40
N ASN A 77 -8.39 6.04 8.45
CA ASN A 77 -9.46 6.02 7.46
C ASN A 77 -9.19 5.04 6.28
N GLN A 78 -8.31 4.08 6.48
CA GLN A 78 -7.92 3.01 5.53
C GLN A 78 -7.36 3.56 4.22
N GLY A 79 -6.15 4.03 4.28
CA GLY A 79 -5.44 4.54 3.10
C GLY A 79 -3.99 4.85 3.42
N ILE A 80 -3.34 5.38 2.41
CA ILE A 80 -1.95 5.83 2.48
C ILE A 80 -1.97 7.34 2.60
N GLY A 81 -1.24 7.88 3.59
CA GLY A 81 -1.05 9.31 3.76
C GLY A 81 0.18 9.81 3.03
N HIS A 82 0.05 10.90 2.28
CA HIS A 82 1.19 11.63 1.71
C HIS A 82 1.72 12.63 2.73
N TYR A 83 3.03 12.65 2.95
CA TYR A 83 3.68 13.65 3.83
C TYR A 83 3.62 15.03 3.20
N GLU A 84 2.88 15.96 3.82
CA GLU A 84 2.61 17.31 3.29
C GLU A 84 3.86 18.15 3.02
N GLN A 85 4.96 17.89 3.76
CA GLN A 85 6.25 18.56 3.59
C GLN A 85 7.10 17.97 2.45
N THR A 86 6.64 16.94 1.78
CA THR A 86 7.34 16.31 0.65
C THR A 86 6.69 16.70 -0.69
N VAL A 87 7.37 16.39 -1.79
CA VAL A 87 6.87 16.79 -3.10
C VAL A 87 5.78 15.85 -3.61
N MET A 88 4.95 16.36 -4.50
CA MET A 88 3.94 15.55 -5.18
C MET A 88 4.57 14.52 -6.13
N PRO A 89 3.83 13.42 -6.48
CA PRO A 89 4.33 12.44 -7.44
C PRO A 89 4.80 13.07 -8.74
N GLY A 90 5.93 12.62 -9.24
CA GLY A 90 6.52 13.12 -10.48
C GLY A 90 7.35 14.39 -10.34
N ALA A 91 7.25 15.13 -9.24
CA ALA A 91 8.11 16.28 -9.00
C ALA A 91 9.56 15.89 -8.68
N VAL A 92 10.48 16.79 -8.94
CA VAL A 92 11.87 16.68 -8.48
C VAL A 92 11.87 16.72 -6.96
N GLY A 93 12.51 15.74 -6.35
CA GLY A 93 12.54 15.57 -4.91
C GLY A 93 12.03 14.20 -4.48
N ASN A 94 11.73 14.05 -3.20
CA ASN A 94 11.20 12.82 -2.61
C ASN A 94 9.71 12.97 -2.31
N SER A 95 8.88 12.16 -2.94
CA SER A 95 7.46 12.04 -2.65
C SER A 95 7.25 10.90 -1.64
N ALA A 96 6.93 11.25 -0.38
CA ALA A 96 6.92 10.27 0.71
C ALA A 96 5.51 9.96 1.22
N TYR A 97 5.33 8.71 1.63
CA TYR A 97 4.03 8.17 2.04
C TYR A 97 4.14 7.31 3.29
N ALA A 98 3.12 7.40 4.13
CA ALA A 98 2.95 6.55 5.30
C ALA A 98 1.70 5.68 5.19
N GLY A 99 1.76 4.49 5.75
CA GLY A 99 0.60 3.61 5.88
C GLY A 99 0.77 2.63 7.02
N HIS A 100 -0.36 2.15 7.57
CA HIS A 100 -0.33 1.15 8.62
C HIS A 100 0.24 -0.17 8.14
N ARG A 101 0.95 -0.86 9.04
CA ARG A 101 1.43 -2.22 8.79
C ARG A 101 0.41 -3.28 9.17
N THR A 102 -0.48 -2.98 10.09
CA THR A 102 -1.67 -3.76 10.43
C THR A 102 -2.84 -3.20 9.63
N GLY A 103 -3.74 -4.01 9.11
CA GLY A 103 -4.91 -3.51 8.37
C GLY A 103 -4.78 -3.49 6.85
N GLY A 104 -3.60 -3.70 6.29
CA GLY A 104 -3.47 -4.04 4.87
C GLY A 104 -2.95 -2.96 3.93
N ASP A 105 -2.65 -1.74 4.42
CA ASP A 105 -2.17 -0.69 3.53
C ASP A 105 -0.72 -0.92 3.06
N LEU A 106 0.27 -0.74 3.94
CA LEU A 106 1.67 -1.00 3.61
C LEU A 106 2.25 -2.22 4.34
N GLY A 107 1.38 -3.18 4.69
CA GLY A 107 1.74 -4.31 5.53
C GLY A 107 2.83 -5.22 4.98
N TYR A 108 3.00 -5.26 3.67
CA TYR A 108 3.88 -6.21 3.00
C TYR A 108 4.96 -5.56 2.14
N ILE A 109 5.25 -4.29 2.34
CA ILE A 109 6.30 -3.60 1.55
C ILE A 109 7.70 -4.16 1.82
N ASP A 110 7.91 -4.88 2.93
CA ASP A 110 9.13 -5.63 3.23
C ASP A 110 9.40 -6.83 2.28
N ARG A 111 8.44 -7.18 1.42
CA ARG A 111 8.59 -8.21 0.40
C ARG A 111 9.04 -7.67 -0.95
N LEU A 112 9.05 -6.36 -1.11
CA LEU A 112 9.53 -5.74 -2.32
C LEU A 112 11.02 -5.99 -2.48
N GLN A 113 11.43 -6.11 -3.73
CA GLN A 113 12.81 -6.27 -4.13
C GLN A 113 13.19 -5.17 -5.12
N THR A 114 14.47 -4.89 -5.24
CA THR A 114 14.99 -3.93 -6.22
C THR A 114 14.41 -4.22 -7.61
N GLY A 115 13.85 -3.18 -8.23
CA GLY A 115 13.18 -3.26 -9.54
C GLY A 115 11.67 -3.50 -9.47
N ASP A 116 11.09 -3.88 -8.32
CA ASP A 116 9.64 -4.00 -8.17
C ASP A 116 8.95 -2.65 -8.35
N ALA A 117 7.79 -2.66 -9.00
CA ALA A 117 7.07 -1.45 -9.35
C ALA A 117 6.21 -0.94 -8.19
N ILE A 118 6.23 0.37 -8.02
CA ILE A 118 5.28 1.16 -7.24
C ILE A 118 4.67 2.17 -8.21
N VAL A 119 3.36 2.12 -8.40
CA VAL A 119 2.66 2.95 -9.39
C VAL A 119 1.68 3.85 -8.68
N ILE A 120 1.76 5.15 -8.96
CA ILE A 120 0.78 6.13 -8.48
C ILE A 120 -0.08 6.58 -9.66
N GLN A 121 -1.37 6.56 -9.44
CA GLN A 121 -2.38 7.12 -10.33
C GLN A 121 -2.95 8.39 -9.71
N THR A 122 -2.88 9.49 -10.42
CA THR A 122 -3.66 10.70 -10.15
C THR A 122 -4.90 10.75 -11.05
N ALA A 123 -5.57 11.89 -11.12
CA ALA A 123 -6.71 12.06 -12.03
C ALA A 123 -6.32 11.91 -13.51
N GLU A 124 -5.15 12.39 -13.88
CA GLU A 124 -4.75 12.52 -15.29
C GLU A 124 -3.52 11.67 -15.65
N HIS A 125 -2.65 11.38 -14.67
CA HIS A 125 -1.36 10.77 -14.94
C HIS A 125 -1.08 9.53 -14.11
N TRP A 126 -0.26 8.65 -14.68
CA TRP A 126 0.43 7.55 -14.04
C TRP A 126 1.88 7.94 -13.78
N TYR A 127 2.38 7.64 -12.58
CA TYR A 127 3.78 7.78 -12.21
C TYR A 127 4.30 6.42 -11.77
N VAL A 128 5.27 5.90 -12.50
CA VAL A 128 5.86 4.58 -12.24
C VAL A 128 7.23 4.76 -11.62
N TYR A 129 7.39 4.15 -10.45
CA TYR A 129 8.64 4.10 -9.71
C TYR A 129 9.12 2.65 -9.62
N LYS A 130 10.43 2.46 -9.51
CA LYS A 130 11.06 1.17 -9.28
C LYS A 130 11.81 1.18 -7.95
N MET A 131 11.54 0.20 -7.10
CA MET A 131 12.23 0.05 -5.81
C MET A 131 13.75 -0.03 -6.02
N THR A 132 14.49 0.69 -5.21
CA THR A 132 15.97 0.64 -5.18
C THR A 132 16.46 -0.08 -3.95
N GLU A 133 15.91 0.24 -2.78
CA GLU A 133 16.35 -0.33 -1.51
C GLU A 133 15.23 -0.35 -0.46
N GLY A 134 15.42 -1.18 0.57
CA GLY A 134 14.57 -1.23 1.75
C GLY A 134 15.40 -1.49 3.00
N TRP A 135 15.06 -0.80 4.10
CA TRP A 135 15.79 -0.93 5.37
C TRP A 135 14.89 -0.64 6.57
N VAL A 136 15.42 -0.94 7.75
CA VAL A 136 14.77 -0.65 9.04
C VAL A 136 15.47 0.54 9.69
N THR A 137 14.70 1.48 10.23
CA THR A 137 15.21 2.64 10.97
C THR A 137 14.36 2.94 12.20
N THR A 138 14.73 3.99 12.95
CA THR A 138 13.98 4.44 14.12
C THR A 138 12.76 5.28 13.74
N PRO A 139 11.72 5.37 14.59
CA PRO A 139 10.56 6.20 14.32
C PRO A 139 10.85 7.70 14.23
N THR A 140 11.97 8.14 14.77
CA THR A 140 12.40 9.54 14.83
C THR A 140 13.33 9.93 13.67
N ASP A 141 13.67 9.00 12.81
CA ASP A 141 14.50 9.27 11.63
C ASP A 141 13.68 9.95 10.54
N VAL A 142 13.67 11.28 10.58
CA VAL A 142 13.00 12.11 9.57
C VAL A 142 13.83 12.30 8.31
N SER A 143 15.11 11.91 8.31
CA SER A 143 16.00 12.03 7.13
C SER A 143 15.49 11.19 5.96
N VAL A 144 14.72 10.15 6.22
CA VAL A 144 14.09 9.31 5.19
C VAL A 144 13.14 10.09 4.26
N LEU A 145 12.68 11.26 4.68
CA LEU A 145 11.81 12.13 3.88
C LEU A 145 12.60 13.03 2.91
N ASN A 146 13.91 13.16 3.11
CA ASN A 146 14.77 13.93 2.22
C ASN A 146 15.13 13.09 0.97
N ASN A 147 15.58 13.77 -0.09
CA ASN A 147 16.29 13.08 -1.18
C ASN A 147 17.56 12.43 -0.64
N ASP A 148 18.04 11.40 -1.33
CA ASP A 148 19.32 10.78 -0.97
C ASP A 148 20.52 11.71 -1.10
N GLY A 149 20.35 12.87 -1.75
CA GLY A 149 21.37 13.91 -1.94
C GLY A 149 22.39 13.58 -3.03
N ALA A 150 22.37 12.38 -3.60
CA ALA A 150 23.31 11.97 -4.64
C ALA A 150 23.03 12.66 -5.98
N ASN A 151 21.74 12.95 -6.26
CA ASN A 151 21.31 13.66 -7.45
C ASN A 151 20.18 14.66 -7.12
N PRO A 152 20.47 15.97 -7.13
CA PRO A 152 19.48 16.99 -6.78
C PRO A 152 18.28 17.05 -7.74
N ASP A 153 18.42 16.51 -8.95
CA ASP A 153 17.35 16.45 -9.95
C ASP A 153 16.58 15.13 -9.91
N SER A 154 16.88 14.25 -8.96
CA SER A 154 16.20 12.96 -8.84
C SER A 154 14.75 13.13 -8.44
N ARG A 155 13.92 12.19 -8.90
CA ARG A 155 12.54 12.03 -8.49
C ARG A 155 12.41 10.71 -7.75
N GLU A 156 12.22 10.80 -6.47
CA GLU A 156 12.19 9.64 -5.57
C GLU A 156 10.81 9.43 -4.97
N LEU A 157 10.60 8.22 -4.49
CA LEU A 157 9.44 7.86 -3.70
C LEU A 157 9.90 7.11 -2.46
N THR A 158 9.34 7.47 -1.31
CA THR A 158 9.59 6.77 -0.05
C THR A 158 8.28 6.24 0.54
N LEU A 159 8.26 4.95 0.90
CA LEU A 159 7.19 4.37 1.72
C LEU A 159 7.69 4.14 3.13
N THR A 160 6.84 4.47 4.12
CA THR A 160 7.13 4.25 5.54
C THR A 160 6.01 3.44 6.19
N THR A 161 6.36 2.43 6.97
CA THR A 161 5.40 1.67 7.77
C THR A 161 6.03 1.20 9.08
N CYS A 162 5.20 0.78 10.02
CA CYS A 162 5.68 0.23 11.29
C CYS A 162 6.45 -1.08 11.12
N HIS A 163 7.45 -1.34 12.00
CA HIS A 163 8.23 -2.57 12.01
C HIS A 163 8.52 -3.01 13.47
N PRO A 164 8.50 -4.30 13.81
CA PRO A 164 8.06 -5.42 12.99
C PRO A 164 6.55 -5.40 12.73
N MET A 165 6.10 -6.27 11.82
CA MET A 165 4.68 -6.50 11.65
C MET A 165 4.13 -7.12 12.94
N SER A 166 3.41 -6.32 13.72
CA SER A 166 2.73 -6.82 14.92
C SER A 166 1.43 -7.50 14.51
N VAL A 167 1.28 -8.76 14.87
CA VAL A 167 0.01 -9.52 14.78
C VAL A 167 -0.80 -9.32 16.07
N TRP A 168 -0.17 -8.81 17.11
CA TRP A 168 -0.72 -8.60 18.44
C TRP A 168 -0.64 -7.12 18.80
N ALA A 169 -1.73 -6.54 19.27
CA ALA A 169 -1.82 -5.12 19.63
C ALA A 169 -0.85 -4.67 20.75
N ASP A 170 -0.18 -5.60 21.39
CA ASP A 170 0.65 -5.39 22.57
C ASP A 170 2.17 -5.32 22.28
N GLN A 171 2.60 -5.48 21.04
CA GLN A 171 4.01 -5.32 20.74
C GLN A 171 4.34 -3.83 20.46
N SER A 172 5.17 -3.26 21.33
CA SER A 172 5.70 -1.91 21.13
C SER A 172 6.41 -1.80 19.78
N ILE A 173 5.83 -1.04 18.87
CA ILE A 173 6.39 -0.77 17.54
C ILE A 173 7.59 0.16 17.74
N LYS A 174 8.80 -0.39 17.65
CA LYS A 174 10.05 0.33 17.96
C LYS A 174 10.76 0.87 16.72
N HIS A 175 10.34 0.44 15.52
CA HIS A 175 11.05 0.75 14.28
C HIS A 175 10.09 1.11 13.15
N ARG A 176 10.67 1.62 12.07
CA ARG A 176 10.01 1.82 10.78
C ARG A 176 10.70 0.96 9.72
N TYR A 177 9.91 0.38 8.83
CA TYR A 177 10.42 -0.18 7.59
C TYR A 177 10.25 0.85 6.48
N ILE A 178 11.32 1.09 5.77
CA ILE A 178 11.41 2.08 4.71
C ILE A 178 11.62 1.36 3.38
N VAL A 179 10.96 1.83 2.35
CA VAL A 179 11.23 1.48 0.95
C VAL A 179 11.53 2.74 0.20
N ARG A 180 12.65 2.77 -0.51
CA ARG A 180 12.99 3.83 -1.45
C ARG A 180 12.82 3.33 -2.88
N ALA A 181 12.31 4.21 -3.75
CA ALA A 181 12.14 3.90 -5.16
C ALA A 181 12.51 5.12 -6.00
N GLN A 182 13.02 4.85 -7.20
CA GLN A 182 13.41 5.87 -8.18
C GLN A 182 12.34 5.96 -9.27
N PHE A 183 12.05 7.17 -9.71
CA PHE A 183 11.15 7.42 -10.84
C PHE A 183 11.64 6.74 -12.11
N SER A 184 10.74 6.11 -12.84
CA SER A 184 11.00 5.41 -14.08
C SER A 184 10.41 6.12 -15.28
N TYR A 185 9.09 6.36 -15.25
CA TYR A 185 8.39 7.09 -16.32
C TYR A 185 7.01 7.55 -15.84
N TRP A 186 6.38 8.40 -16.64
CA TRP A 186 4.99 8.79 -16.51
C TRP A 186 4.19 8.46 -17.78
N ALA A 187 2.87 8.39 -17.66
CA ALA A 187 1.97 8.16 -18.78
C ALA A 187 0.61 8.81 -18.50
N ASN A 188 -0.19 9.03 -19.56
CA ASN A 188 -1.55 9.53 -19.40
C ASN A 188 -2.50 8.41 -18.99
N VAL A 189 -3.40 8.68 -18.07
CA VAL A 189 -4.48 7.76 -17.66
C VAL A 189 -5.41 7.45 -18.83
N SER A 190 -5.66 8.43 -19.71
CA SER A 190 -6.48 8.28 -20.92
C SER A 190 -5.95 7.26 -21.93
N ASP A 191 -4.64 6.96 -21.90
CA ASP A 191 -3.99 6.06 -22.85
C ASP A 191 -4.09 4.58 -22.46
N GLY A 192 -4.53 4.28 -21.24
CA GLY A 192 -4.66 2.94 -20.71
C GLY A 192 -3.97 2.77 -19.36
N ILE A 193 -3.42 1.60 -19.08
CA ILE A 193 -2.73 1.27 -17.83
C ILE A 193 -1.23 1.02 -18.06
N PRO A 194 -0.34 1.32 -17.10
CA PRO A 194 1.05 0.90 -17.14
C PRO A 194 1.21 -0.59 -17.33
N ALA A 195 2.25 -1.00 -18.05
CA ALA A 195 2.53 -2.42 -18.29
C ALA A 195 2.70 -3.22 -17.00
N GLU A 196 3.18 -2.59 -15.95
CA GLU A 196 3.35 -3.17 -14.61
C GLU A 196 2.03 -3.61 -13.96
N LEU A 197 0.91 -2.99 -14.34
CA LEU A 197 -0.42 -3.31 -13.83
C LEU A 197 -1.17 -4.32 -14.68
N SER A 198 -0.64 -4.67 -15.85
CA SER A 198 -1.27 -5.64 -16.76
C SER A 198 -1.32 -7.03 -16.12
N THR A 199 -2.47 -7.69 -16.20
CA THR A 199 -2.69 -9.05 -15.67
C THR A 199 -1.81 -10.12 -16.33
N ALA A 200 -1.22 -9.83 -17.49
CA ALA A 200 -0.28 -10.73 -18.15
C ALA A 200 0.98 -11.04 -17.32
N ASN A 201 1.33 -10.17 -16.36
CA ASN A 201 2.50 -10.32 -15.49
C ASN A 201 2.19 -10.90 -14.10
N GLY A 202 0.95 -11.31 -13.82
CA GLY A 202 0.53 -11.72 -12.47
C GLY A 202 0.64 -13.23 -12.22
N ASN A 203 1.58 -13.66 -11.38
CA ASN A 203 1.67 -15.03 -10.88
C ASN A 203 0.44 -15.39 -10.00
N VAL A 204 -0.35 -16.34 -10.47
CA VAL A 204 -1.55 -16.87 -9.78
C VAL A 204 -1.25 -17.42 -8.37
N VAL A 205 -0.03 -17.92 -8.17
CA VAL A 205 0.42 -18.51 -6.89
C VAL A 205 0.53 -17.46 -5.76
N GLN A 206 0.86 -16.20 -6.06
CA GLN A 206 0.94 -15.15 -5.06
C GLN A 206 -0.45 -14.68 -4.56
N LYS A 207 -1.49 -14.80 -5.41
CA LYS A 207 -2.87 -14.40 -5.07
C LYS A 207 -3.46 -15.21 -3.92
N THR A 208 -3.23 -16.52 -3.89
CA THR A 208 -3.77 -17.41 -2.87
C THR A 208 -3.10 -17.24 -1.52
N ALA A 209 -1.78 -17.12 -1.49
CA ALA A 209 -1.02 -16.92 -0.26
C ALA A 209 -1.37 -15.60 0.44
N TYR A 210 -1.51 -14.51 -0.30
CA TYR A 210 -1.90 -13.22 0.24
C TYR A 210 -3.34 -13.22 0.79
N LYS A 211 -4.29 -13.82 0.05
CA LYS A 211 -5.69 -13.91 0.47
C LYS A 211 -5.83 -14.65 1.80
N TRP A 212 -5.08 -15.74 1.98
CA TRP A 212 -5.01 -16.47 3.24
C TRP A 212 -4.42 -15.64 4.37
N GLN A 213 -3.32 -14.94 4.12
CA GLN A 213 -2.67 -14.09 5.13
C GLN A 213 -3.53 -12.90 5.53
N LYS A 214 -4.27 -12.29 4.59
CA LYS A 214 -5.23 -11.22 4.87
C LYS A 214 -6.37 -11.72 5.76
N THR A 215 -6.93 -12.91 5.45
CA THR A 215 -8.01 -13.51 6.23
C THR A 215 -7.54 -13.86 7.65
N VAL A 216 -6.38 -14.48 7.80
CA VAL A 216 -5.80 -14.82 9.10
C VAL A 216 -5.53 -13.56 9.93
N ARG A 217 -5.05 -12.48 9.32
CA ARG A 217 -4.83 -11.20 10.00
C ARG A 217 -6.11 -10.53 10.47
N THR A 218 -7.12 -10.49 9.61
CA THR A 218 -8.42 -9.89 9.98
C THR A 218 -9.02 -10.64 11.16
N VAL A 219 -8.95 -11.97 11.15
CA VAL A 219 -9.44 -12.80 12.26
C VAL A 219 -8.59 -12.62 13.52
N SER A 220 -7.25 -12.56 13.41
CA SER A 220 -6.39 -12.38 14.58
C SER A 220 -6.43 -10.99 15.20
N ALA A 221 -6.72 -9.96 14.40
CA ALA A 221 -6.86 -8.59 14.92
C ALA A 221 -8.13 -8.39 15.76
N TYR A 222 -9.18 -9.21 15.52
CA TYR A 222 -10.45 -9.08 16.22
C TYR A 222 -10.77 -10.21 17.21
N ALA A 223 -10.02 -11.32 17.19
CA ALA A 223 -10.26 -12.44 18.10
C ALA A 223 -9.25 -12.44 19.26
N PRO A 224 -9.70 -12.48 20.51
CA PRO A 224 -8.81 -12.67 21.65
C PRO A 224 -8.07 -14.02 21.51
N ALA A 225 -6.82 -14.07 22.00
CA ALA A 225 -5.93 -15.24 21.86
C ALA A 225 -6.60 -16.56 22.31
N SER A 226 -7.46 -16.50 23.32
CA SER A 226 -8.25 -17.64 23.81
C SER A 226 -9.20 -18.23 22.76
N MET A 227 -9.80 -17.40 21.90
CA MET A 227 -10.67 -17.87 20.81
C MET A 227 -9.87 -18.55 19.69
N MET A 228 -8.68 -18.02 19.38
CA MET A 228 -7.79 -18.62 18.37
C MET A 228 -7.34 -20.04 18.80
N PHE A 229 -6.96 -20.22 20.06
CA PHE A 229 -6.63 -21.53 20.61
C PHE A 229 -7.81 -22.50 20.55
N ALA A 230 -9.01 -22.05 20.89
CA ALA A 230 -10.21 -22.89 20.83
C ALA A 230 -10.52 -23.34 19.39
N VAL A 231 -10.38 -22.48 18.40
CA VAL A 231 -10.59 -22.83 16.99
C VAL A 231 -9.54 -23.82 16.49
N ILE A 232 -8.26 -23.62 16.86
CA ILE A 232 -7.18 -24.56 16.50
C ILE A 232 -7.43 -25.94 17.09
N LEU A 233 -7.82 -26.03 18.37
CA LEU A 233 -8.15 -27.28 19.03
C LEU A 233 -9.37 -27.96 18.38
N LEU A 234 -10.38 -27.21 18.00
CA LEU A 234 -11.58 -27.73 17.33
C LEU A 234 -11.26 -28.30 15.95
N VAL A 235 -10.43 -27.62 15.18
CA VAL A 235 -9.97 -28.08 13.86
C VAL A 235 -9.09 -29.33 14.01
N ALA A 236 -8.16 -29.34 14.96
CA ALA A 236 -7.33 -30.50 15.25
C ALA A 236 -8.18 -31.71 15.67
N TRP A 237 -9.20 -31.50 16.52
CA TRP A 237 -10.14 -32.54 16.93
C TRP A 237 -10.97 -33.08 15.73
N MET A 238 -11.45 -32.23 14.85
CA MET A 238 -12.17 -32.65 13.65
C MET A 238 -11.28 -33.49 12.71
N VAL A 239 -10.04 -33.05 12.46
CA VAL A 239 -9.08 -33.78 11.63
C VAL A 239 -8.76 -35.15 12.24
N MET A 240 -8.54 -35.21 13.55
CA MET A 240 -8.30 -36.46 14.27
C MET A 240 -9.49 -37.42 14.15
N ASN A 241 -10.72 -36.92 14.28
CA ASN A 241 -11.92 -37.75 14.13
C ASN A 241 -12.09 -38.30 12.70
N VAL A 242 -11.75 -37.48 11.69
CA VAL A 242 -11.80 -37.94 10.27
C VAL A 242 -10.74 -39.01 10.04
N LEU A 243 -9.51 -38.81 10.52
CA LEU A 243 -8.43 -39.77 10.37
C LEU A 243 -8.75 -41.11 11.12
N CYS A 244 -9.27 -41.04 12.34
CA CYS A 244 -9.70 -42.22 13.07
C CYS A 244 -10.80 -42.99 12.32
N ARG A 245 -11.78 -42.30 11.73
CA ARG A 245 -12.85 -42.95 10.93
C ARG A 245 -12.34 -43.60 9.66
N LEU A 246 -11.29 -43.04 9.04
CA LEU A 246 -10.67 -43.61 7.86
C LEU A 246 -9.80 -44.86 8.21
N LEU A 247 -9.11 -44.83 9.33
CA LEU A 247 -8.28 -45.93 9.79
C LEU A 247 -9.08 -47.13 10.36
N TRP A 248 -10.31 -46.89 10.86
CA TRP A 248 -11.18 -47.96 11.39
C TRP A 248 -12.13 -48.55 10.32
N ARG A 249 -12.10 -48.08 9.10
CA ARG A 249 -12.89 -48.64 7.98
C ARG A 249 -12.06 -49.53 7.02
N GLY A 250 -10.81 -49.76 7.32
CA GLY A 250 -9.95 -50.80 6.72
C GLY A 250 -9.78 -51.99 7.64
#